data_6f9edf4fa8ab36380927228f180aae83
#
_entry.id   6f9edf4fa8ab36380927228f180aae83
#
_cell.length_a   1.000
_cell.length_b   1.000
_cell.length_c   1.000
_cell.angle_alpha   90.00
_cell.angle_beta   90.00
_cell.angle_gamma   90.00
#
_symmetry.space_group_name_H-M   'P 1'
#
loop_
_entity.id
_entity.type
_entity.pdbx_description
1 polymer ?
#
loop_
_entity_poly.entity_id
_entity_poly.type
_entity_poly.pdbx_seq_one_letter_code
_entity_poly.pdbx_strand_id
1 'polypeptide(L)'
;MILVRNQIPLIALVLCGVLFCWLVLFWLITDSCHPIAMLTMPMSPVWTLGNLIAVFAMWVVMMIAMMLPSALPMILMHHRMARKNNQSFENISFTISYLFIWVFFSVLAVVLQFSAQKTGLLDPASLTTTKIISIILLIMAGIYQFTELKNTCLSKCRTPAGFFMGYWESGVLGAFKMGTRHGLFCLGCCWAIMLLLFVGGVMNLTWVLILTIAVVAEKTLPAGELISKLIGVGLILAAAYIGYGLFYGESMQSMSGMNMECMAQMKMS
;
A
#
# COMPACT_ATOMS: atom_id res chain seq x y z
N MET A 1 -3.25 26.50 -13.20
CA MET A 1 -3.57 25.83 -11.91
C MET A 1 -2.92 26.65 -10.79
N ILE A 2 -3.64 27.64 -10.25
CA ILE A 2 -3.12 28.54 -9.21
C ILE A 2 -3.15 27.75 -7.90
N LEU A 3 -2.00 27.23 -7.50
CA LEU A 3 -1.80 26.72 -6.15
C LEU A 3 -2.12 27.87 -5.18
N VAL A 4 -3.27 27.80 -4.52
CA VAL A 4 -3.65 28.83 -3.56
C VAL A 4 -2.61 28.78 -2.44
N ARG A 5 -1.85 29.87 -2.30
CA ARG A 5 -0.76 30.07 -1.32
C ARG A 5 -1.06 29.51 0.10
N ASN A 6 -2.32 29.38 0.43
CA ASN A 6 -2.80 28.86 1.71
C ASN A 6 -2.88 27.33 1.82
N GLN A 7 -2.60 26.59 0.75
CA GLN A 7 -2.54 25.10 0.75
C GLN A 7 -1.10 24.57 0.87
N ILE A 8 -0.12 25.45 0.69
CA ILE A 8 1.30 25.08 0.78
C ILE A 8 1.64 24.38 2.09
N PRO A 9 1.22 24.90 3.28
CA PRO A 9 1.57 24.23 4.53
C PRO A 9 0.93 22.84 4.66
N LEU A 10 -0.28 22.64 4.16
CA LEU A 10 -0.93 21.32 4.17
C LEU A 10 -0.22 20.35 3.23
N ILE A 11 0.13 20.79 2.03
CA ILE A 11 0.90 19.98 1.07
C ILE A 11 2.26 19.61 1.69
N ALA A 12 2.97 20.59 2.26
CA ALA A 12 4.26 20.36 2.91
C ALA A 12 4.13 19.34 4.05
N LEU A 13 3.12 19.49 4.92
CA LEU A 13 2.87 18.56 6.02
C LEU A 13 2.64 17.12 5.52
N VAL A 14 1.80 16.95 4.51
CA VAL A 14 1.51 15.63 3.93
C VAL A 14 2.76 15.04 3.28
N LEU A 15 3.50 15.82 2.49
CA LEU A 15 4.72 15.34 1.83
C LEU A 15 5.83 15.03 2.85
N CYS A 16 6.01 15.83 3.89
CA CYS A 16 6.96 15.55 4.97
C CYS A 16 6.58 14.25 5.71
N GLY A 17 5.29 14.03 5.99
CA GLY A 17 4.81 12.79 6.60
C GLY A 17 5.06 11.56 5.71
N VAL A 18 4.80 11.67 4.42
CA VAL A 18 5.08 10.62 3.43
C VAL A 18 6.58 10.34 3.35
N LEU A 19 7.40 11.39 3.23
CA LEU A 19 8.86 11.26 3.19
C LEU A 19 9.40 10.60 4.47
N PHE A 20 8.89 11.01 5.64
CA PHE A 20 9.25 10.38 6.91
C PHE A 20 8.92 8.88 6.91
N CYS A 21 7.73 8.49 6.44
CA CYS A 21 7.36 7.06 6.33
C CYS A 21 8.31 6.30 5.39
N TRP A 22 8.68 6.88 4.23
CA TRP A 22 9.66 6.27 3.32
C TRP A 22 11.05 6.15 3.95
N LEU A 23 11.50 7.16 4.72
CA LEU A 23 12.78 7.10 5.44
C LEU A 23 12.78 6.01 6.52
N VAL A 24 11.66 5.84 7.24
CA VAL A 24 11.51 4.75 8.22
C VAL A 24 11.59 3.39 7.52
N LEU A 25 10.89 3.20 6.40
CA LEU A 25 10.94 1.95 5.62
C LEU A 25 12.34 1.69 5.08
N PHE A 26 13.01 2.70 4.56
CA PHE A 26 14.39 2.60 4.07
C PHE A 26 15.34 2.21 5.20
N TRP A 27 15.22 2.84 6.36
CA TRP A 27 16.04 2.51 7.53
C TRP A 27 15.82 1.06 7.99
N LEU A 28 14.56 0.60 8.08
CA LEU A 28 14.23 -0.78 8.48
C LEU A 28 14.87 -1.84 7.56
N ILE A 29 15.06 -1.50 6.28
CA ILE A 29 15.61 -2.44 5.30
C ILE A 29 17.14 -2.37 5.27
N THR A 30 17.72 -1.17 5.39
CA THR A 30 19.18 -1.00 5.36
C THR A 30 19.87 -1.47 6.63
N ASP A 31 19.19 -1.32 7.78
CA ASP A 31 19.68 -1.78 9.08
C ASP A 31 18.86 -3.00 9.57
N SER A 32 18.83 -4.04 8.73
CA SER A 32 18.03 -5.26 9.00
C SER A 32 18.51 -6.05 10.22
N CYS A 33 19.73 -5.81 10.70
CA CYS A 33 20.28 -6.40 11.92
C CYS A 33 19.87 -5.67 13.19
N HIS A 34 19.24 -4.49 13.09
CA HIS A 34 18.73 -3.78 14.26
C HIS A 34 17.58 -4.55 14.93
N PRO A 35 17.51 -4.62 16.27
CA PRO A 35 16.48 -5.39 16.98
C PRO A 35 15.03 -5.07 16.55
N ILE A 36 14.73 -3.79 16.27
CA ILE A 36 13.40 -3.39 15.79
C ILE A 36 13.13 -3.94 14.38
N ALA A 37 14.12 -3.89 13.48
CA ALA A 37 13.98 -4.42 12.13
C ALA A 37 13.77 -5.95 12.16
N MET A 38 14.50 -6.66 13.02
CA MET A 38 14.33 -8.11 13.21
C MET A 38 12.92 -8.48 13.72
N LEU A 39 12.30 -7.63 14.55
CA LEU A 39 10.91 -7.85 15.00
C LEU A 39 9.90 -7.71 13.84
N THR A 40 10.19 -6.92 12.81
CA THR A 40 9.32 -6.78 11.64
C THR A 40 9.45 -7.92 10.62
N MET A 41 10.51 -8.75 10.76
CA MET A 41 10.79 -9.91 9.90
C MET A 41 10.89 -11.20 10.74
N PRO A 42 9.81 -11.69 11.35
CA PRO A 42 9.87 -12.91 12.15
C PRO A 42 10.22 -14.10 11.25
N MET A 43 11.40 -14.69 11.47
CA MET A 43 11.86 -15.87 10.74
C MET A 43 11.24 -17.17 11.27
N SER A 44 10.64 -17.12 12.46
CA SER A 44 9.95 -18.25 13.09
C SER A 44 8.43 -18.17 12.82
N PRO A 45 7.75 -19.31 12.64
CA PRO A 45 6.28 -19.34 12.55
C PRO A 45 5.59 -19.01 13.88
N VAL A 46 6.35 -18.92 14.97
CA VAL A 46 5.84 -18.54 16.31
C VAL A 46 6.14 -17.05 16.52
N TRP A 47 5.09 -16.23 16.42
CA TRP A 47 5.22 -14.80 16.64
C TRP A 47 5.03 -14.44 18.12
N THR A 48 5.91 -13.61 18.63
CA THR A 48 5.74 -12.94 19.93
C THR A 48 4.79 -11.74 19.78
N LEU A 49 4.30 -11.21 20.88
CA LEU A 49 3.52 -9.98 20.89
C LEU A 49 4.34 -8.80 20.28
N GLY A 50 5.66 -8.79 20.53
CA GLY A 50 6.56 -7.79 19.93
C GLY A 50 6.60 -7.87 18.42
N ASN A 51 6.67 -9.08 17.84
CA ASN A 51 6.59 -9.27 16.38
C ASN A 51 5.26 -8.79 15.83
N LEU A 52 4.15 -9.13 16.47
CA LEU A 52 2.81 -8.72 16.01
C LEU A 52 2.68 -7.19 15.94
N ILE A 53 3.12 -6.48 17.00
CA ILE A 53 3.08 -5.02 17.05
C ILE A 53 4.03 -4.40 16.02
N ALA A 54 5.26 -4.93 15.90
CA ALA A 54 6.24 -4.40 14.95
C ALA A 54 5.81 -4.58 13.49
N VAL A 55 5.32 -5.77 13.13
CA VAL A 55 4.80 -6.05 11.78
C VAL A 55 3.57 -5.18 11.49
N PHE A 56 2.65 -5.01 12.46
CA PHE A 56 1.50 -4.13 12.31
C PHE A 56 1.93 -2.67 12.08
N ALA A 57 2.85 -2.15 12.90
CA ALA A 57 3.36 -0.79 12.74
C ALA A 57 4.02 -0.58 11.37
N MET A 58 4.83 -1.56 10.91
CA MET A 58 5.42 -1.55 9.58
C MET A 58 4.35 -1.48 8.48
N TRP A 59 3.31 -2.32 8.53
CA TRP A 59 2.21 -2.28 7.56
C TRP A 59 1.49 -0.93 7.57
N VAL A 60 1.22 -0.34 8.74
CA VAL A 60 0.60 1.00 8.85
C VAL A 60 1.48 2.06 8.19
N VAL A 61 2.78 2.08 8.50
CA VAL A 61 3.74 3.04 7.90
C VAL A 61 3.78 2.87 6.38
N MET A 62 3.83 1.62 5.90
CA MET A 62 3.85 1.31 4.47
C MET A 62 2.55 1.76 3.77
N MET A 63 1.39 1.50 4.35
CA MET A 63 0.11 1.96 3.80
C MET A 63 0.02 3.48 3.75
N ILE A 64 0.49 4.19 4.77
CA ILE A 64 0.55 5.66 4.77
C ILE A 64 1.47 6.15 3.65
N ALA A 65 2.69 5.59 3.55
CA ALA A 65 3.68 5.97 2.54
C ALA A 65 3.15 5.81 1.10
N MET A 66 2.41 4.72 0.82
CA MET A 66 1.89 4.39 -0.50
C MET A 66 0.60 5.15 -0.84
N MET A 67 -0.31 5.29 0.12
CA MET A 67 -1.68 5.71 -0.14
C MET A 67 -1.94 7.20 0.09
N LEU A 68 -1.22 7.83 1.01
CA LEU A 68 -1.42 9.24 1.30
C LEU A 68 -1.09 10.16 0.11
N PRO A 69 -0.03 9.92 -0.71
CA PRO A 69 0.23 10.72 -1.90
C PRO A 69 -0.91 10.67 -2.91
N SER A 70 -1.52 9.49 -3.09
CA SER A 70 -2.63 9.29 -4.02
C SER A 70 -3.94 9.95 -3.57
N ALA A 71 -4.11 10.20 -2.26
CA ALA A 71 -5.27 10.87 -1.68
C ALA A 71 -5.11 12.41 -1.63
N LEU A 72 -3.91 12.94 -1.90
CA LEU A 72 -3.62 14.37 -1.79
C LEU A 72 -4.62 15.26 -2.56
N PRO A 73 -5.03 14.98 -3.81
CA PRO A 73 -6.01 15.81 -4.52
C PRO A 73 -7.35 15.91 -3.79
N MET A 74 -7.81 14.81 -3.17
CA MET A 74 -9.04 14.76 -2.38
C MET A 74 -8.93 15.59 -1.10
N ILE A 75 -7.83 15.43 -0.36
CA ILE A 75 -7.55 16.18 0.88
C ILE A 75 -7.51 17.68 0.59
N LEU A 76 -6.86 18.09 -0.50
CA LEU A 76 -6.77 19.48 -0.91
C LEU A 76 -8.12 20.06 -1.32
N MET A 77 -8.94 19.29 -2.03
CA MET A 77 -10.29 19.73 -2.42
C MET A 77 -11.20 19.86 -1.19
N HIS A 78 -11.19 18.87 -0.29
CA HIS A 78 -11.90 18.95 0.99
C HIS A 78 -11.48 20.19 1.80
N HIS A 79 -10.16 20.43 1.92
CA HIS A 79 -9.64 21.59 2.63
C HIS A 79 -10.14 22.92 2.05
N ARG A 80 -10.23 23.03 0.72
CA ARG A 80 -10.77 24.23 0.05
C ARG A 80 -12.24 24.48 0.42
N MET A 81 -13.03 23.42 0.44
CA MET A 81 -14.46 23.50 0.72
C MET A 81 -14.71 23.79 2.21
N ALA A 82 -14.05 23.08 3.11
CA ALA A 82 -14.14 23.27 4.56
C ALA A 82 -13.68 24.67 5.00
N ARG A 83 -12.61 25.20 4.40
CA ARG A 83 -12.10 26.54 4.73
C ARG A 83 -13.08 27.65 4.37
N LYS A 84 -13.87 27.50 3.30
CA LYS A 84 -14.90 28.48 2.95
C LYS A 84 -15.92 28.67 4.07
N ASN A 85 -16.07 27.66 4.92
CA ASN A 85 -16.99 27.64 6.07
C ASN A 85 -16.27 27.83 7.43
N ASN A 86 -14.99 28.22 7.45
CA ASN A 86 -14.17 28.43 8.65
C ASN A 86 -13.97 27.18 9.55
N GLN A 87 -13.92 25.97 8.96
CA GLN A 87 -13.97 24.69 9.64
C GLN A 87 -12.65 23.89 9.48
N SER A 88 -11.60 24.31 10.17
CA SER A 88 -10.26 23.71 10.06
C SER A 88 -10.18 22.25 10.57
N PHE A 89 -10.95 21.90 11.61
CA PHE A 89 -10.96 20.55 12.20
C PHE A 89 -11.57 19.49 11.29
N GLU A 90 -12.44 19.86 10.37
CA GLU A 90 -13.06 18.92 9.42
C GLU A 90 -12.02 18.26 8.50
N ASN A 91 -11.00 19.00 8.10
CA ASN A 91 -9.97 18.45 7.22
C ASN A 91 -9.13 17.38 7.93
N ILE A 92 -8.86 17.56 9.23
CA ILE A 92 -8.18 16.57 10.05
C ILE A 92 -9.04 15.32 10.19
N SER A 93 -10.34 15.49 10.48
CA SER A 93 -11.30 14.40 10.60
C SER A 93 -11.41 13.58 9.31
N PHE A 94 -11.47 14.24 8.15
CA PHE A 94 -11.47 13.59 6.84
C PHE A 94 -10.21 12.74 6.62
N THR A 95 -9.04 13.29 6.90
CA THR A 95 -7.76 12.60 6.69
C THR A 95 -7.59 11.43 7.66
N ILE A 96 -7.93 11.60 8.94
CA ILE A 96 -7.85 10.53 9.94
C ILE A 96 -8.79 9.37 9.58
N SER A 97 -10.03 9.65 9.19
CA SER A 97 -10.98 8.60 8.82
C SER A 97 -10.58 7.85 7.55
N TYR A 98 -9.95 8.53 6.59
CA TYR A 98 -9.31 7.88 5.44
C TYR A 98 -8.19 6.93 5.87
N LEU A 99 -7.28 7.39 6.74
CA LEU A 99 -6.18 6.57 7.25
C LEU A 99 -6.68 5.42 8.11
N PHE A 100 -7.81 5.58 8.84
CA PHE A 100 -8.41 4.50 9.62
C PHE A 100 -8.77 3.28 8.77
N ILE A 101 -9.24 3.48 7.54
CA ILE A 101 -9.49 2.37 6.60
C ILE A 101 -8.19 1.62 6.25
N TRP A 102 -7.08 2.33 6.10
CA TRP A 102 -5.78 1.71 5.81
C TRP A 102 -5.17 1.03 7.04
N VAL A 103 -5.41 1.55 8.25
CA VAL A 103 -5.08 0.85 9.50
C VAL A 103 -5.86 -0.46 9.61
N PHE A 104 -7.16 -0.45 9.29
CA PHE A 104 -7.97 -1.66 9.25
C PHE A 104 -7.44 -2.67 8.22
N PHE A 105 -7.09 -2.22 7.01
CA PHE A 105 -6.45 -3.08 6.02
C PHE A 105 -5.12 -3.65 6.53
N SER A 106 -4.32 -2.87 7.26
CA SER A 106 -3.07 -3.33 7.85
C SER A 106 -3.29 -4.47 8.85
N VAL A 107 -4.37 -4.45 9.63
CA VAL A 107 -4.74 -5.59 10.49
C VAL A 107 -4.99 -6.84 9.66
N LEU A 108 -5.78 -6.73 8.58
CA LEU A 108 -6.04 -7.85 7.68
C LEU A 108 -4.77 -8.39 7.02
N ALA A 109 -3.86 -7.50 6.61
CA ALA A 109 -2.58 -7.86 6.02
C ALA A 109 -1.68 -8.62 7.01
N VAL A 110 -1.62 -8.19 8.28
CA VAL A 110 -0.89 -8.89 9.34
C VAL A 110 -1.46 -10.28 9.58
N VAL A 111 -2.78 -10.42 9.68
CA VAL A 111 -3.43 -11.72 9.86
C VAL A 111 -3.13 -12.64 8.67
N LEU A 112 -3.19 -12.10 7.45
CA LEU A 112 -2.86 -12.84 6.23
C LEU A 112 -1.38 -13.26 6.22
N GLN A 113 -0.46 -12.37 6.55
CA GLN A 113 0.97 -12.65 6.62
C GLN A 113 1.27 -13.74 7.66
N PHE A 114 0.74 -13.61 8.87
CA PHE A 114 0.89 -14.60 9.92
C PHE A 114 0.37 -15.99 9.49
N SER A 115 -0.84 -16.03 8.92
CA SER A 115 -1.45 -17.27 8.45
C SER A 115 -0.65 -17.91 7.32
N ALA A 116 -0.17 -17.10 6.36
CA ALA A 116 0.62 -17.57 5.24
C ALA A 116 2.00 -18.11 5.66
N GLN A 117 2.65 -17.49 6.65
CA GLN A 117 3.90 -18.03 7.23
C GLN A 117 3.66 -19.33 8.00
N LYS A 118 2.59 -19.40 8.80
CA LYS A 118 2.26 -20.61 9.58
C LYS A 118 1.95 -21.81 8.68
N THR A 119 1.37 -21.59 7.51
CA THR A 119 1.03 -22.63 6.54
C THR A 119 2.16 -22.93 5.54
N GLY A 120 3.30 -22.25 5.64
CA GLY A 120 4.43 -22.42 4.71
C GLY A 120 4.17 -21.86 3.29
N LEU A 121 3.12 -21.08 3.11
CA LEU A 121 2.81 -20.41 1.83
C LEU A 121 3.65 -19.16 1.58
N LEU A 122 4.23 -18.62 2.64
CA LEU A 122 5.13 -17.45 2.62
C LEU A 122 6.49 -17.87 3.13
N ASP A 123 7.55 -17.61 2.36
CA ASP A 123 8.93 -17.83 2.79
C ASP A 123 9.28 -16.82 3.90
N PRO A 124 9.71 -17.29 5.09
CA PRO A 124 10.04 -16.38 6.19
C PRO A 124 11.21 -15.43 5.89
N ALA A 125 12.16 -15.83 5.05
CA ALA A 125 13.36 -15.03 4.78
C ALA A 125 13.10 -13.89 3.79
N SER A 126 12.39 -14.18 2.70
CA SER A 126 12.11 -13.19 1.64
C SER A 126 10.75 -12.50 1.79
N LEU A 127 9.87 -13.05 2.64
CA LEU A 127 8.47 -12.66 2.78
C LEU A 127 7.73 -12.65 1.42
N THR A 128 8.13 -13.59 0.55
CA THR A 128 7.50 -13.83 -0.74
C THR A 128 6.64 -15.09 -0.70
N THR A 129 5.57 -15.09 -1.48
CA THR A 129 4.73 -16.28 -1.64
C THR A 129 5.41 -17.31 -2.53
N THR A 130 5.02 -18.59 -2.38
CA THR A 130 5.44 -19.66 -3.29
C THR A 130 5.09 -19.31 -4.74
N LYS A 131 5.83 -19.84 -5.71
CA LYS A 131 5.62 -19.53 -7.14
C LYS A 131 4.18 -19.76 -7.59
N ILE A 132 3.52 -20.82 -7.12
CA ILE A 132 2.13 -21.11 -7.45
C ILE A 132 1.19 -20.04 -6.92
N ILE A 133 1.33 -19.65 -5.64
CA ILE A 133 0.52 -18.59 -5.03
C ILE A 133 0.78 -17.25 -5.72
N SER A 134 2.04 -16.96 -6.06
CA SER A 134 2.40 -15.75 -6.82
C SER A 134 1.67 -15.66 -8.16
N ILE A 135 1.61 -16.79 -8.91
CA ILE A 135 0.88 -16.85 -10.17
C ILE A 135 -0.62 -16.59 -9.96
N ILE A 136 -1.21 -17.22 -8.94
CA ILE A 136 -2.64 -17.02 -8.62
C ILE A 136 -2.92 -15.56 -8.27
N LEU A 137 -2.10 -14.95 -7.41
CA LEU A 137 -2.25 -13.55 -7.01
C LEU A 137 -2.09 -12.59 -8.19
N LEU A 138 -1.11 -12.84 -9.08
CA LEU A 138 -0.89 -12.03 -10.28
C LEU A 138 -2.07 -12.12 -11.25
N ILE A 139 -2.58 -13.32 -11.50
CA ILE A 139 -3.75 -13.54 -12.38
C ILE A 139 -4.98 -12.86 -11.75
N MET A 140 -5.25 -13.09 -10.47
CA MET A 140 -6.38 -12.50 -9.77
C MET A 140 -6.31 -10.97 -9.80
N ALA A 141 -5.17 -10.39 -9.46
CA ALA A 141 -4.97 -8.94 -9.51
C ALA A 141 -5.06 -8.42 -10.96
N GLY A 142 -4.52 -9.16 -11.93
CA GLY A 142 -4.59 -8.81 -13.34
C GLY A 142 -6.03 -8.79 -13.85
N ILE A 143 -6.83 -9.83 -13.58
CA ILE A 143 -8.25 -9.89 -13.95
C ILE A 143 -9.04 -8.77 -13.25
N TYR A 144 -8.76 -8.52 -11.97
CA TYR A 144 -9.42 -7.45 -11.22
C TYR A 144 -9.27 -6.09 -11.88
N GLN A 145 -8.15 -5.82 -12.57
CA GLN A 145 -7.91 -4.55 -13.27
C GLN A 145 -8.94 -4.26 -14.38
N PHE A 146 -9.62 -5.29 -14.91
CA PHE A 146 -10.63 -5.15 -15.97
C PHE A 146 -12.06 -5.11 -15.44
N THR A 147 -12.27 -5.25 -14.13
CA THR A 147 -13.62 -5.32 -13.55
C THR A 147 -14.30 -3.95 -13.47
N GLU A 148 -15.63 -3.93 -13.67
CA GLU A 148 -16.46 -2.75 -13.49
C GLU A 148 -16.42 -2.23 -12.04
N LEU A 149 -16.25 -3.13 -11.06
CA LEU A 149 -16.12 -2.75 -9.66
C LEU A 149 -14.89 -1.86 -9.44
N LYS A 150 -13.74 -2.25 -9.99
CA LYS A 150 -12.54 -1.42 -9.93
C LYS A 150 -12.76 -0.08 -10.63
N ASN A 151 -13.31 -0.08 -11.85
CA ASN A 151 -13.53 1.14 -12.63
C ASN A 151 -14.46 2.11 -11.87
N THR A 152 -15.53 1.62 -11.27
CA THR A 152 -16.46 2.42 -10.45
C THR A 152 -15.77 3.02 -9.22
N CYS A 153 -14.98 2.24 -8.48
CA CYS A 153 -14.23 2.73 -7.33
C CYS A 153 -13.14 3.74 -7.77
N LEU A 154 -12.40 3.45 -8.83
CA LEU A 154 -11.34 4.30 -9.35
C LEU A 154 -11.89 5.65 -9.83
N SER A 155 -13.03 5.68 -10.52
CA SER A 155 -13.67 6.92 -10.99
C SER A 155 -14.01 7.86 -9.81
N LYS A 156 -14.49 7.32 -8.68
CA LYS A 156 -14.77 8.10 -7.46
C LYS A 156 -13.50 8.63 -6.80
N CYS A 157 -12.39 7.90 -6.88
CA CYS A 157 -11.11 8.37 -6.36
C CYS A 157 -10.47 9.46 -7.23
N ARG A 158 -10.72 9.45 -8.55
CA ARG A 158 -10.10 10.35 -9.53
C ARG A 158 -10.86 11.66 -9.73
N THR A 159 -12.14 11.73 -9.33
CA THR A 159 -12.99 12.90 -9.54
C THR A 159 -13.38 13.55 -8.21
N PRO A 160 -12.46 14.35 -7.58
CA PRO A 160 -12.76 14.98 -6.30
C PRO A 160 -14.02 15.83 -6.32
N ALA A 161 -14.21 16.64 -7.37
CA ALA A 161 -15.40 17.48 -7.51
C ALA A 161 -16.68 16.65 -7.56
N GLY A 162 -16.73 15.58 -8.39
CA GLY A 162 -17.89 14.70 -8.47
C GLY A 162 -18.17 13.94 -7.17
N PHE A 163 -17.12 13.53 -6.45
CA PHE A 163 -17.26 12.91 -5.14
C PHE A 163 -17.92 13.87 -4.13
N PHE A 164 -17.41 15.09 -3.97
CA PHE A 164 -17.95 16.03 -3.00
C PHE A 164 -19.33 16.59 -3.41
N MET A 165 -19.62 16.74 -4.70
CA MET A 165 -20.97 17.12 -5.13
C MET A 165 -22.04 16.10 -4.76
N GLY A 166 -21.68 14.80 -4.74
CA GLY A 166 -22.62 13.73 -4.40
C GLY A 166 -22.66 13.36 -2.92
N TYR A 167 -21.62 13.69 -2.14
CA TYR A 167 -21.48 13.17 -0.78
C TYR A 167 -21.12 14.24 0.26
N TRP A 168 -21.30 15.53 -0.05
CA TRP A 168 -20.95 16.59 0.90
C TRP A 168 -21.84 16.55 2.15
N GLU A 169 -21.21 16.42 3.28
CA GLU A 169 -21.80 16.56 4.60
C GLU A 169 -20.96 17.53 5.42
N SER A 170 -21.56 18.58 6.01
CA SER A 170 -20.87 19.57 6.82
C SER A 170 -20.66 19.06 8.25
N GLY A 171 -19.67 19.66 8.94
CA GLY A 171 -19.31 19.32 10.31
C GLY A 171 -18.28 18.19 10.40
N VAL A 172 -17.69 18.06 11.59
CA VAL A 172 -16.61 17.08 11.86
C VAL A 172 -17.06 15.64 11.60
N LEU A 173 -18.30 15.30 11.96
CA LEU A 173 -18.87 13.96 11.72
C LEU A 173 -19.14 13.72 10.24
N GLY A 174 -19.61 14.76 9.51
CA GLY A 174 -19.76 14.69 8.05
C GLY A 174 -18.43 14.46 7.35
N ALA A 175 -17.40 15.19 7.75
CA ALA A 175 -16.02 15.00 7.26
C ALA A 175 -15.50 13.58 7.56
N PHE A 176 -15.78 13.03 8.74
CA PHE A 176 -15.42 11.65 9.09
C PHE A 176 -16.09 10.64 8.16
N LYS A 177 -17.39 10.76 7.93
CA LYS A 177 -18.13 9.89 7.00
C LYS A 177 -17.60 9.99 5.56
N MET A 178 -17.35 11.21 5.09
CA MET A 178 -16.77 11.43 3.76
C MET A 178 -15.41 10.79 3.61
N GLY A 179 -14.50 10.96 4.60
CA GLY A 179 -13.17 10.38 4.59
C GLY A 179 -13.20 8.84 4.63
N THR A 180 -14.08 8.25 5.47
CA THR A 180 -14.30 6.80 5.51
C THR A 180 -14.79 6.27 4.16
N ARG A 181 -15.79 6.94 3.56
CA ARG A 181 -16.33 6.57 2.23
C ARG A 181 -15.26 6.66 1.15
N HIS A 182 -14.46 7.73 1.16
CA HIS A 182 -13.32 7.85 0.24
C HIS A 182 -12.29 6.75 0.46
N GLY A 183 -11.97 6.41 1.71
CA GLY A 183 -11.08 5.30 2.07
C GLY A 183 -11.58 3.96 1.55
N LEU A 184 -12.88 3.68 1.64
CA LEU A 184 -13.50 2.46 1.11
C LEU A 184 -13.41 2.39 -0.42
N PHE A 185 -13.68 3.48 -1.14
CA PHE A 185 -13.48 3.50 -2.59
C PHE A 185 -12.01 3.33 -2.96
N CYS A 186 -11.11 3.95 -2.21
CA CYS A 186 -9.67 3.82 -2.39
C CYS A 186 -9.21 2.38 -2.15
N LEU A 187 -9.66 1.73 -1.09
CA LEU A 187 -9.41 0.32 -0.84
C LEU A 187 -9.99 -0.54 -1.96
N GLY A 188 -11.25 -0.31 -2.34
CA GLY A 188 -11.90 -1.04 -3.43
C GLY A 188 -11.15 -0.96 -4.76
N CYS A 189 -10.53 0.16 -5.12
CA CYS A 189 -9.82 0.27 -6.39
C CYS A 189 -8.42 -0.37 -6.38
N CYS A 190 -7.76 -0.58 -5.22
CA CYS A 190 -6.36 -0.99 -5.19
C CYS A 190 -6.03 -2.18 -4.26
N TRP A 191 -6.99 -2.77 -3.53
CA TRP A 191 -6.72 -3.90 -2.63
C TRP A 191 -5.98 -5.06 -3.30
N ALA A 192 -6.34 -5.38 -4.55
CA ALA A 192 -5.71 -6.47 -5.30
C ALA A 192 -4.23 -6.16 -5.61
N ILE A 193 -3.90 -4.89 -5.93
CA ILE A 193 -2.51 -4.45 -6.09
C ILE A 193 -1.75 -4.54 -4.76
N MET A 194 -2.40 -4.22 -3.63
CA MET A 194 -1.76 -4.33 -2.31
C MET A 194 -1.42 -5.78 -1.95
N LEU A 195 -2.19 -6.77 -2.39
CA LEU A 195 -1.84 -8.18 -2.19
C LEU A 195 -0.57 -8.59 -2.97
N LEU A 196 -0.22 -7.88 -4.03
CA LEU A 196 1.02 -8.14 -4.77
C LEU A 196 2.29 -7.82 -3.96
N LEU A 197 2.17 -7.12 -2.84
CA LEU A 197 3.29 -6.96 -1.89
C LEU A 197 3.83 -8.32 -1.43
N PHE A 198 2.97 -9.33 -1.30
CA PHE A 198 3.38 -10.68 -0.96
C PHE A 198 4.07 -11.43 -2.12
N VAL A 199 3.91 -10.99 -3.36
CA VAL A 199 4.55 -11.62 -4.53
C VAL A 199 6.01 -11.20 -4.65
N GLY A 200 6.29 -9.91 -4.57
CA GLY A 200 7.65 -9.38 -4.70
C GLY A 200 8.40 -9.22 -3.39
N GLY A 201 7.77 -9.64 -2.26
CA GLY A 201 8.30 -9.49 -0.91
C GLY A 201 7.87 -8.19 -0.24
N VAL A 202 7.28 -8.32 0.94
CA VAL A 202 6.74 -7.18 1.70
C VAL A 202 7.83 -6.17 2.06
N MET A 203 9.07 -6.62 2.25
CA MET A 203 10.23 -5.79 2.60
C MET A 203 11.07 -5.38 1.39
N ASN A 204 10.65 -5.71 0.19
CA ASN A 204 11.33 -5.28 -1.03
C ASN A 204 10.92 -3.84 -1.38
N LEU A 205 11.74 -2.86 -0.97
CA LEU A 205 11.45 -1.43 -1.15
C LEU A 205 11.25 -1.05 -2.63
N THR A 206 12.03 -1.67 -3.53
CA THR A 206 11.88 -1.44 -4.98
C THR A 206 10.50 -1.87 -5.46
N TRP A 207 10.02 -3.04 -4.98
CA TRP A 207 8.70 -3.54 -5.31
C TRP A 207 7.58 -2.67 -4.74
N VAL A 208 7.72 -2.27 -3.46
CA VAL A 208 6.80 -1.31 -2.81
C VAL A 208 6.73 0.01 -3.59
N LEU A 209 7.87 0.52 -4.06
CA LEU A 209 7.95 1.75 -4.85
C LEU A 209 7.25 1.59 -6.22
N ILE A 210 7.50 0.48 -6.92
CA ILE A 210 6.85 0.19 -8.21
C ILE A 210 5.32 0.17 -8.06
N LEU A 211 4.81 -0.55 -7.04
CA LEU A 211 3.37 -0.60 -6.77
C LEU A 211 2.81 0.77 -6.36
N THR A 212 3.57 1.56 -5.59
CA THR A 212 3.20 2.93 -5.24
C THR A 212 3.04 3.79 -6.49
N ILE A 213 4.04 3.77 -7.38
CA ILE A 213 4.00 4.53 -8.65
C ILE A 213 2.81 4.08 -9.50
N ALA A 214 2.56 2.77 -9.60
CA ALA A 214 1.43 2.24 -10.34
C ALA A 214 0.09 2.78 -9.81
N VAL A 215 -0.14 2.73 -8.49
CA VAL A 215 -1.37 3.22 -7.87
C VAL A 215 -1.52 4.74 -7.99
N VAL A 216 -0.43 5.50 -7.79
CA VAL A 216 -0.45 6.95 -7.96
C VAL A 216 -0.75 7.31 -9.42
N ALA A 217 -0.13 6.63 -10.38
CA ALA A 217 -0.36 6.86 -11.80
C ALA A 217 -1.83 6.59 -12.20
N GLU A 218 -2.41 5.46 -11.77
CA GLU A 218 -3.82 5.15 -12.02
C GLU A 218 -4.78 6.24 -11.49
N LYS A 219 -4.46 6.83 -10.33
CA LYS A 219 -5.35 7.79 -9.66
C LYS A 219 -5.16 9.23 -10.12
N THR A 220 -3.95 9.62 -10.51
CA THR A 220 -3.63 11.02 -10.80
C THR A 220 -3.58 11.35 -12.29
N LEU A 221 -3.22 10.40 -13.15
CA LEU A 221 -3.10 10.64 -14.57
C LEU A 221 -4.47 10.62 -15.28
N PRO A 222 -4.67 11.43 -16.32
CA PRO A 222 -5.96 11.53 -17.02
C PRO A 222 -6.41 10.21 -17.65
N ALA A 223 -5.47 9.35 -18.06
CA ALA A 223 -5.72 8.04 -18.68
C ALA A 223 -5.72 6.87 -17.67
N GLY A 224 -6.13 7.07 -16.40
CA GLY A 224 -6.02 6.06 -15.34
C GLY A 224 -6.71 4.72 -15.61
N GLU A 225 -7.82 4.70 -16.37
CA GLU A 225 -8.46 3.45 -16.79
C GLU A 225 -7.60 2.67 -17.80
N LEU A 226 -6.96 3.37 -18.73
CA LEU A 226 -6.01 2.75 -19.67
C LEU A 226 -4.79 2.21 -18.91
N ILE A 227 -4.26 2.99 -17.97
CA ILE A 227 -3.13 2.58 -17.13
C ILE A 227 -3.51 1.32 -16.33
N SER A 228 -4.71 1.29 -15.74
CA SER A 228 -5.23 0.10 -15.04
C SER A 228 -5.23 -1.13 -15.95
N LYS A 229 -5.75 -1.02 -17.16
CA LYS A 229 -5.76 -2.12 -18.14
C LYS A 229 -4.35 -2.56 -18.56
N LEU A 230 -3.43 -1.62 -18.76
CA LEU A 230 -2.03 -1.92 -19.07
C LEU A 230 -1.33 -2.66 -17.91
N ILE A 231 -1.57 -2.23 -16.66
CA ILE A 231 -1.09 -2.93 -15.47
C ILE A 231 -1.68 -4.35 -15.44
N GLY A 232 -2.99 -4.50 -15.70
CA GLY A 232 -3.65 -5.80 -15.75
C GLY A 232 -3.01 -6.77 -16.76
N VAL A 233 -2.75 -6.30 -17.99
CA VAL A 233 -2.04 -7.08 -19.01
C VAL A 233 -0.63 -7.43 -18.51
N GLY A 234 0.12 -6.48 -17.96
CA GLY A 234 1.47 -6.70 -17.44
C GLY A 234 1.50 -7.77 -16.33
N LEU A 235 0.52 -7.76 -15.42
CA LEU A 235 0.40 -8.75 -14.35
C LEU A 235 0.11 -10.15 -14.88
N ILE A 236 -0.76 -10.28 -15.89
CA ILE A 236 -1.08 -11.57 -16.53
C ILE A 236 0.14 -12.10 -17.29
N LEU A 237 0.88 -11.24 -18.00
CA LEU A 237 2.12 -11.63 -18.67
C LEU A 237 3.19 -12.06 -17.68
N ALA A 238 3.32 -11.37 -16.53
CA ALA A 238 4.24 -11.77 -15.47
C ALA A 238 3.87 -13.13 -14.88
N ALA A 239 2.58 -13.40 -14.68
CA ALA A 239 2.11 -14.72 -14.24
C ALA A 239 2.44 -15.82 -15.26
N ALA A 240 2.23 -15.55 -16.55
CA ALA A 240 2.58 -16.48 -17.63
C ALA A 240 4.08 -16.75 -17.69
N TYR A 241 4.91 -15.71 -17.51
CA TYR A 241 6.38 -15.85 -17.48
C TYR A 241 6.85 -16.73 -16.31
N ILE A 242 6.31 -16.52 -15.10
CA ILE A 242 6.65 -17.34 -13.93
C ILE A 242 6.17 -18.77 -14.13
N GLY A 243 4.98 -18.97 -14.70
CA GLY A 243 4.43 -20.29 -15.05
C GLY A 243 5.29 -21.03 -16.07
N TYR A 244 5.74 -20.34 -17.11
CA TYR A 244 6.67 -20.90 -18.10
C TYR A 244 7.97 -21.38 -17.43
N GLY A 245 8.59 -20.54 -16.55
CA GLY A 245 9.79 -20.92 -15.82
C GLY A 245 9.60 -22.14 -14.89
N LEU A 246 8.39 -22.34 -14.33
CA LEU A 246 8.07 -23.55 -13.57
C LEU A 246 8.07 -24.82 -14.42
N PHE A 247 7.53 -24.73 -15.65
CA PHE A 247 7.46 -25.87 -16.57
C PHE A 247 8.82 -26.23 -17.15
N TYR A 248 9.70 -25.25 -17.41
CA TYR A 248 10.99 -25.44 -18.06
C TYR A 248 12.19 -25.48 -17.12
N GLY A 249 11.95 -25.46 -15.79
CA GLY A 249 13.01 -25.70 -14.80
C GLY A 249 14.00 -24.53 -14.62
N GLU A 250 13.72 -23.36 -15.18
CA GLU A 250 14.53 -22.16 -14.90
C GLU A 250 14.29 -21.70 -13.45
N SER A 251 15.21 -22.12 -12.57
CA SER A 251 15.25 -21.61 -11.20
C SER A 251 15.54 -20.11 -11.23
N MET A 252 14.55 -19.28 -10.95
CA MET A 252 14.81 -17.90 -10.59
C MET A 252 15.66 -17.90 -9.32
N GLN A 253 16.94 -17.77 -9.50
CA GLN A 253 17.92 -17.66 -8.44
C GLN A 253 17.71 -16.34 -7.72
N SER A 254 17.20 -16.46 -6.55
CA SER A 254 16.63 -15.50 -5.66
C SER A 254 17.61 -14.44 -5.16
N MET A 255 17.02 -13.32 -4.81
CA MET A 255 17.56 -12.24 -3.99
C MET A 255 17.77 -12.69 -2.52
N SER A 256 18.49 -13.80 -2.31
CA SER A 256 18.75 -14.40 -0.98
C SER A 256 20.01 -13.85 -0.28
N GLY A 257 20.66 -12.81 -0.81
CA GLY A 257 21.97 -12.37 -0.29
C GLY A 257 21.94 -11.65 1.07
N MET A 258 20.89 -10.92 1.39
CA MET A 258 20.92 -9.96 2.51
C MET A 258 20.77 -10.59 3.91
N ASN A 259 20.05 -11.71 4.02
CA ASN A 259 19.82 -12.34 5.32
C ASN A 259 20.91 -13.33 5.76
N MET A 260 21.74 -13.80 4.82
CA MET A 260 22.86 -14.69 5.17
C MET A 260 24.01 -13.96 5.89
N GLU A 261 24.23 -12.68 5.60
CA GLU A 261 25.25 -11.88 6.29
C GLU A 261 24.90 -11.64 7.76
N CYS A 262 23.63 -11.32 8.08
CA CYS A 262 23.18 -11.18 9.47
C CYS A 262 23.25 -12.49 10.26
N MET A 263 22.91 -13.63 9.65
CA MET A 263 23.04 -14.94 10.31
C MET A 263 24.49 -15.37 10.49
N ALA A 264 25.39 -14.99 9.59
CA ALA A 264 26.83 -15.24 9.75
C ALA A 264 27.42 -14.40 10.88
N GLN A 265 27.00 -13.13 11.02
CA GLN A 265 27.43 -12.27 12.12
C GLN A 265 26.94 -12.74 13.50
N MET A 266 25.70 -13.25 13.58
CA MET A 266 25.17 -13.82 14.83
C MET A 266 25.81 -15.15 15.28
N LYS A 267 26.45 -15.91 14.35
CA LYS A 267 27.20 -17.12 14.71
C LYS A 267 28.62 -16.83 15.21
N MET A 268 29.11 -15.61 14.99
CA MET A 268 30.46 -15.19 15.39
C MET A 268 30.50 -14.34 16.67
N SER A 269 29.34 -13.94 17.18
CA SER A 269 29.19 -13.25 18.49
C SER A 269 28.70 -14.24 19.56
#